data_b48e42fed90fed275a89bc9267eeb7ee
#
_entry.id   b48e42fed90fed275a89bc9267eeb7ee
#
_cell.length_a   1.000
_cell.length_b   1.000
_cell.length_c   1.000
_cell.angle_alpha   90.00
_cell.angle_beta   90.00
_cell.angle_gamma   90.00
#
_symmetry.space_group_name_H-M   'P 1'
#
loop_
_entity.id
_entity.type
_entity.pdbx_description
1 polymer ?
#
loop_
_entity_poly.entity_id
_entity_poly.type
_entity_poly.pdbx_seq_one_letter_code
_entity_poly.pdbx_strand_id
1 'polypeptide(L)' 'MEGIELLQKNIEDFSRVQDWMQLAEKDSRVYQAMRRRYMELKVILTASGINLTELDMIKE' A
#
# COMPACT_ATOMS: atom_id res chain seq x y z
N MET A 1 -16.56 -8.45 -12.67
CA MET A 1 -15.30 -8.58 -13.38
C MET A 1 -14.14 -8.68 -12.44
N GLU A 2 -13.34 -9.70 -12.63
CA GLU A 2 -12.26 -10.02 -11.72
C GLU A 2 -11.20 -8.92 -11.62
N GLY A 3 -10.87 -8.25 -12.73
CA GLY A 3 -9.86 -7.22 -12.74
C GLY A 3 -10.19 -6.02 -11.89
N ILE A 4 -11.44 -5.59 -11.89
CA ILE A 4 -11.88 -4.44 -11.10
C ILE A 4 -11.91 -4.79 -9.61
N GLU A 5 -12.38 -5.99 -9.28
CA GLU A 5 -12.41 -6.45 -7.88
C GLU A 5 -11.01 -6.56 -7.30
N LEU A 6 -10.08 -7.12 -8.07
CA LEU A 6 -8.69 -7.23 -7.63
C LEU A 6 -8.06 -5.86 -7.44
N LEU A 7 -8.33 -4.93 -8.35
CA LEU A 7 -7.81 -3.58 -8.23
C LEU A 7 -8.34 -2.87 -6.97
N GLN A 8 -9.64 -3.00 -6.71
CA GLN A 8 -10.23 -2.42 -5.52
C GLN A 8 -9.61 -3.01 -4.26
N LYS A 9 -9.39 -4.32 -4.24
CA LYS A 9 -8.77 -4.98 -3.10
C LYS A 9 -7.35 -4.47 -2.89
N ASN A 10 -6.59 -4.30 -3.95
CA ASN A 10 -5.23 -3.78 -3.84
C ASN A 10 -5.21 -2.36 -3.30
N ILE A 11 -6.16 -1.52 -3.71
CA ILE A 11 -6.28 -0.15 -3.19
C ILE A 11 -6.62 -0.18 -1.69
N GLU A 12 -7.55 -1.05 -1.29
CA GLU A 12 -7.90 -1.19 0.12
C GLU A 12 -6.72 -1.69 0.95
N ASP A 13 -6.00 -2.68 0.44
CA ASP A 13 -4.82 -3.22 1.12
C ASP A 13 -3.74 -2.16 1.26
N PHE A 14 -3.54 -1.35 0.23
CA PHE A 14 -2.57 -0.26 0.25
C PHE A 14 -2.92 0.78 1.33
N SER A 15 -4.18 1.14 1.42
CA SER A 15 -4.65 2.07 2.44
C SER A 15 -4.46 1.47 3.85
N ARG A 16 -4.83 0.22 4.01
CA ARG A 16 -4.77 -0.46 5.31
C ARG A 16 -3.34 -0.64 5.79
N VAL A 17 -2.42 -1.02 4.90
CA VAL A 17 -1.03 -1.21 5.30
C VAL A 17 -0.41 0.11 5.74
N GLN A 18 -0.77 1.21 5.11
CA GLN A 18 -0.29 2.52 5.53
C GLN A 18 -0.80 2.90 6.92
N ASP A 19 -2.07 2.61 7.21
CA ASP A 19 -2.62 2.86 8.54
C ASP A 19 -1.82 2.09 9.60
N TRP A 20 -1.51 0.83 9.33
CA TRP A 20 -0.73 0.02 10.26
C TRP A 20 0.70 0.54 10.40
N MET A 21 1.31 0.99 9.32
CA MET A 21 2.66 1.56 9.37
C MET A 21 2.71 2.80 10.25
N GLN A 22 1.66 3.61 10.23
CA GLN A 22 1.60 4.80 11.08
C GLN A 22 1.49 4.46 12.55
N LEU A 23 0.94 3.29 12.87
CA LEU A 23 0.79 2.83 14.25
C LEU A 23 2.02 2.10 14.77
N ALA A 24 2.86 1.59 13.88
CA ALA A 24 4.04 0.82 14.25
C ALA A 24 5.25 1.73 14.42
N GLU A 25 6.21 1.28 15.23
CA GLU A 25 7.46 2.00 15.37
C GLU A 25 8.31 1.80 14.12
N LYS A 26 8.90 2.87 13.63
CA LYS A 26 9.59 2.88 12.33
C LYS A 26 10.80 1.96 12.26
N ASP A 27 11.43 1.69 13.38
CA ASP A 27 12.61 0.82 13.41
C ASP A 27 12.27 -0.62 13.78
N SER A 28 10.99 -0.97 13.87
CA SER A 28 10.58 -2.31 14.23
C SER A 28 10.57 -3.24 13.02
N ARG A 29 10.65 -4.54 13.28
CA ARG A 29 10.53 -5.55 12.24
C ARG A 29 9.15 -5.54 11.61
N VAL A 30 8.14 -5.27 12.43
CA VAL A 30 6.76 -5.19 11.96
C VAL A 30 6.63 -4.07 10.93
N TYR A 31 7.20 -2.91 11.23
CA TYR A 31 7.17 -1.79 10.30
C TYR A 31 7.85 -2.17 8.97
N GLN A 32 9.00 -2.81 9.05
CA GLN A 32 9.75 -3.19 7.84
C GLN A 32 8.98 -4.19 6.98
N ALA A 33 8.29 -5.14 7.62
CA ALA A 33 7.46 -6.11 6.91
C ALA A 33 6.29 -5.42 6.21
N MET A 34 5.64 -4.48 6.90
CA MET A 34 4.54 -3.72 6.33
C MET A 34 5.03 -2.81 5.21
N ARG A 35 6.20 -2.21 5.37
CA ARG A 35 6.79 -1.35 4.34
C ARG A 35 7.07 -2.14 3.07
N ARG A 36 7.53 -3.38 3.19
CA ARG A 36 7.73 -4.24 2.02
C ARG A 36 6.41 -4.43 1.27
N ARG A 37 5.34 -4.74 1.99
CA ARG A 37 4.03 -4.89 1.36
C ARG A 37 3.54 -3.58 0.74
N TYR A 38 3.77 -2.48 1.43
CA TYR A 38 3.46 -1.15 0.92
C TYR A 38 4.15 -0.89 -0.43
N MET A 39 5.45 -1.19 -0.52
CA MET A 39 6.19 -0.99 -1.76
C MET A 39 5.70 -1.91 -2.88
N GLU A 40 5.37 -3.17 -2.56
CA GLU A 40 4.82 -4.09 -3.54
C GLU A 40 3.51 -3.57 -4.11
N LEU A 41 2.62 -3.12 -3.24
CA LEU A 41 1.33 -2.57 -3.66
C LEU A 41 1.51 -1.30 -4.48
N LYS A 42 2.48 -0.48 -4.13
CA LYS A 42 2.81 0.71 -4.88
C LYS A 42 3.16 0.38 -6.34
N VAL A 43 3.99 -0.62 -6.53
CA VAL A 43 4.38 -1.07 -7.86
C VAL A 43 3.16 -1.61 -8.62
N ILE A 44 2.36 -2.45 -7.97
CA ILE A 44 1.18 -3.04 -8.59
C ILE A 44 0.18 -1.96 -9.03
N LEU A 45 -0.11 -1.02 -8.16
CA LEU A 45 -1.09 0.03 -8.45
C LEU A 45 -0.58 0.99 -9.53
N THR A 46 0.70 1.31 -9.50
CA THR A 46 1.31 2.16 -10.52
C THR A 46 1.25 1.47 -11.88
N ALA A 47 1.56 0.18 -11.91
CA ALA A 47 1.49 -0.60 -13.15
C ALA A 47 0.06 -0.70 -13.68
N SER A 48 -0.93 -0.60 -12.80
CA SER A 48 -2.35 -0.61 -13.17
C SER A 48 -2.86 0.76 -13.62
N GLY A 49 -1.99 1.77 -13.64
CA GLY A 49 -2.37 3.12 -14.06
C GLY A 49 -3.01 3.96 -12.99
N ILE A 50 -2.90 3.56 -11.73
CA ILE A 50 -3.48 4.30 -10.62
C ILE A 50 -2.54 5.43 -10.19
N ASN A 51 -3.09 6.63 -10.05
CA ASN A 51 -2.34 7.77 -9.54
C ASN A 51 -2.32 7.70 -8.01
N LEU A 52 -1.13 7.55 -7.45
CA LEU A 52 -0.96 7.36 -6.01
C LEU A 52 -0.82 8.67 -5.23
N THR A 53 -0.89 9.81 -5.90
CA THR A 53 -0.65 11.10 -5.24
C THR A 53 -1.54 11.31 -4.01
N GLU A 54 -2.80 10.94 -4.11
CA GLU A 54 -3.74 11.09 -3.00
C GLU A 54 -3.81 9.85 -2.10
N LEU A 55 -3.45 8.69 -2.64
CA LEU A 55 -3.54 7.44 -1.89
C LEU A 55 -2.31 7.19 -1.03
N ASP A 56 -1.14 7.66 -1.46
CA ASP A 56 0.13 7.41 -0.78
C ASP A 56 0.33 8.45 0.33
N MET A 57 0.00 8.06 1.55
CA MET A 57 0.14 8.94 2.72
C MET A 57 1.54 8.88 3.30
N ILE A 58 2.22 7.74 3.18
CA ILE A 58 3.57 7.53 3.70
C ILE A 58 4.62 8.24 2.85
N LYS A 59 4.48 8.18 1.54
CA LYS A 59 5.33 8.87 0.56
C LYS A 59 6.80 8.47 0.65
N GLU A 60 7.05 7.19 0.72
CA GLU A 60 8.42 6.65 0.67
C GLU A 60 8.84 6.09 -0.67
#